data_abc9adb8fdf7d23b4b8ab4c78872a1a6
#
_entry.id   abc9adb8fdf7d23b4b8ab4c78872a1a6
#
_cell.length_a   1.000
_cell.length_b   1.000
_cell.length_c   1.000
_cell.angle_alpha   90.00
_cell.angle_beta   90.00
_cell.angle_gamma   90.00
#
_symmetry.space_group_name_H-M   'P 1'
#
loop_
_entity.id
_entity.type
_entity.pdbx_description
1 polymer ?
#
loop_
_entity_poly.entity_id
_entity_poly.type
_entity_poly.pdbx_seq_one_letter_code
_entity_poly.pdbx_strand_id
1 'polypeptide(L)'
;MKTVCLVGGKLQGFELAYLAKKAKIKTILVDRNPKALIRTYTDEFHCFDVVKDPARLIELSEKVDALIPGNENLKCIALLEELEEKLCCPIFFDFEAYRISRDKHKSKDFFARVGVPTPLAFPSEPPYFVKPACESGSVGTAILYEQEALKKLEPSMLIEEYVEGDVVSLEIVGDGSHFAVVKETKVHIDPTYDCHKVTPLPSDREFRQIARTLAQGLFLKGIMDVEAIKGKKGLKVIEIDARFPSQTPTVVYHSTGINLLELLFKAFENGPKAEKEKGAAKMQKKGLQEIVAFPKEAYCIFEHLMLDKENRILVPVGEHVLSESSEYGKYYAEEGLEIFLGLGKQLVFTLIVWAPVQDAAEKAREKGLELLAKAFDLNRSSDFVLELGQKPEIKAGI
;
A
#
# COMPACT_ATOMS: atom_id res chain seq x y z
N MET A 1 3.95 -15.38 21.79
CA MET A 1 4.23 -14.89 20.42
C MET A 1 2.89 -14.47 19.84
N LYS A 2 2.78 -13.25 19.32
CA LYS A 2 1.52 -12.78 18.73
C LYS A 2 1.23 -13.56 17.43
N THR A 3 -0.06 -13.74 17.14
CA THR A 3 -0.54 -14.39 15.90
C THR A 3 -1.56 -13.48 15.24
N VAL A 4 -1.44 -13.26 13.92
CA VAL A 4 -2.37 -12.43 13.14
C VAL A 4 -3.03 -13.25 12.04
N CYS A 5 -4.34 -13.07 11.90
CA CYS A 5 -5.10 -13.63 10.77
C CYS A 5 -5.18 -12.59 9.65
N LEU A 6 -4.67 -12.93 8.48
CA LEU A 6 -4.73 -12.11 7.27
C LEU A 6 -5.89 -12.62 6.40
N VAL A 7 -6.86 -11.76 6.11
CA VAL A 7 -7.98 -12.09 5.22
C VAL A 7 -7.71 -11.51 3.84
N GLY A 8 -7.24 -12.35 2.93
CA GLY A 8 -6.80 -11.99 1.58
C GLY A 8 -5.29 -12.05 1.39
N GLY A 9 -4.87 -12.80 0.37
CA GLY A 9 -3.48 -13.16 0.12
C GLY A 9 -2.90 -12.59 -1.16
N LYS A 10 -3.18 -11.32 -1.48
CA LYS A 10 -2.57 -10.57 -2.58
C LYS A 10 -1.48 -9.60 -2.07
N LEU A 11 -1.33 -8.46 -2.72
CA LEU A 11 -0.25 -7.48 -2.49
C LEU A 11 -0.23 -6.90 -1.08
N GLN A 12 -1.37 -6.42 -0.58
CA GLN A 12 -1.50 -5.95 0.81
C GLN A 12 -1.22 -7.07 1.83
N GLY A 13 -1.70 -8.28 1.52
CA GLY A 13 -1.40 -9.48 2.31
C GLY A 13 0.09 -9.79 2.35
N PHE A 14 0.83 -9.55 1.25
CA PHE A 14 2.29 -9.71 1.22
C PHE A 14 2.98 -8.75 2.20
N GLU A 15 2.63 -7.46 2.15
CA GLU A 15 3.20 -6.46 3.07
C GLU A 15 2.97 -6.83 4.54
N LEU A 16 1.73 -7.23 4.87
CA LEU A 16 1.37 -7.70 6.20
C LEU A 16 2.20 -8.92 6.62
N ALA A 17 2.32 -9.94 5.76
CA ALA A 17 3.09 -11.15 6.05
C ALA A 17 4.59 -10.85 6.15
N TYR A 18 5.11 -9.95 5.30
CA TYR A 18 6.50 -9.51 5.32
C TYR A 18 6.85 -8.84 6.65
N LEU A 19 6.06 -7.85 7.06
CA LEU A 19 6.27 -7.14 8.31
C LEU A 19 6.02 -8.02 9.54
N ALA A 20 5.07 -8.95 9.49
CA ALA A 20 4.85 -9.93 10.54
C ALA A 20 6.10 -10.81 10.76
N LYS A 21 6.74 -11.30 9.69
CA LYS A 21 8.00 -12.04 9.80
C LYS A 21 9.14 -11.22 10.40
N LYS A 22 9.26 -9.94 10.02
CA LYS A 22 10.26 -9.03 10.61
C LYS A 22 10.01 -8.79 12.11
N ALA A 23 8.74 -8.78 12.55
CA ALA A 23 8.33 -8.63 13.96
C ALA A 23 8.24 -9.96 14.73
N LYS A 24 8.53 -11.11 14.11
CA LYS A 24 8.34 -12.45 14.69
C LYS A 24 6.90 -12.72 15.16
N ILE A 25 5.93 -12.22 14.39
CA ILE A 25 4.50 -12.46 14.57
C ILE A 25 4.11 -13.62 13.67
N LYS A 26 3.39 -14.62 14.21
CA LYS A 26 2.87 -15.74 13.41
C LYS A 26 1.74 -15.26 12.52
N THR A 27 1.70 -15.76 11.28
CA THR A 27 0.68 -15.41 10.28
C THR A 27 -0.20 -16.59 9.93
N ILE A 28 -1.52 -16.39 9.95
CA ILE A 28 -2.51 -17.31 9.41
C ILE A 28 -3.19 -16.60 8.25
N LEU A 29 -3.08 -17.15 7.04
CA LEU A 29 -3.76 -16.63 5.87
C LEU A 29 -5.10 -17.33 5.67
N VAL A 30 -6.14 -16.54 5.42
CA VAL A 30 -7.43 -17.01 4.91
C VAL A 30 -7.66 -16.43 3.52
N ASP A 31 -7.85 -17.28 2.53
CA ASP A 31 -8.18 -16.86 1.17
C ASP A 31 -9.05 -17.93 0.48
N ARG A 32 -10.01 -17.51 -0.34
CA ARG A 32 -10.85 -18.41 -1.14
C ARG A 32 -10.10 -19.02 -2.32
N ASN A 33 -9.01 -18.41 -2.76
CA ASN A 33 -8.18 -18.91 -3.85
C ASN A 33 -7.17 -19.92 -3.32
N PRO A 34 -7.25 -21.21 -3.73
CA PRO A 34 -6.25 -22.21 -3.30
C PRO A 34 -4.83 -21.90 -3.81
N LYS A 35 -4.72 -20.98 -4.78
CA LYS A 35 -3.48 -20.46 -5.32
C LYS A 35 -3.27 -18.99 -4.90
N ALA A 36 -3.65 -18.62 -3.67
CA ALA A 36 -3.38 -17.28 -3.15
C ALA A 36 -1.89 -16.96 -3.23
N LEU A 37 -1.57 -15.74 -3.67
CA LEU A 37 -0.20 -15.29 -4.01
C LEU A 37 0.82 -15.62 -2.91
N ILE A 38 0.46 -15.36 -1.66
CA ILE A 38 1.36 -15.48 -0.51
C ILE A 38 1.15 -16.75 0.33
N ARG A 39 0.38 -17.73 -0.13
CA ARG A 39 0.04 -18.92 0.67
C ARG A 39 1.27 -19.69 1.19
N THR A 40 2.34 -19.70 0.42
CA THR A 40 3.61 -20.37 0.79
C THR A 40 4.52 -19.47 1.63
N TYR A 41 4.20 -18.20 1.73
CA TYR A 41 4.98 -17.23 2.49
C TYR A 41 4.46 -17.03 3.92
N THR A 42 3.21 -17.42 4.22
CA THR A 42 2.60 -17.39 5.56
C THR A 42 2.87 -18.69 6.33
N ASP A 43 2.72 -18.64 7.66
CA ASP A 43 3.01 -19.80 8.51
C ASP A 43 1.91 -20.86 8.44
N GLU A 44 0.66 -20.44 8.18
CA GLU A 44 -0.50 -21.33 8.06
C GLU A 44 -1.46 -20.77 7.01
N PHE A 45 -2.08 -21.65 6.22
CA PHE A 45 -3.03 -21.27 5.18
C PHE A 45 -4.33 -22.03 5.28
N HIS A 46 -5.45 -21.32 5.34
CA HIS A 46 -6.80 -21.85 5.30
C HIS A 46 -7.51 -21.41 4.02
N CYS A 47 -7.81 -22.38 3.15
CA CYS A 47 -8.51 -22.13 1.90
C CYS A 47 -10.01 -22.20 2.11
N PHE A 48 -10.67 -21.05 2.27
CA PHE A 48 -12.14 -20.93 2.27
C PHE A 48 -12.59 -19.51 1.99
N ASP A 49 -13.83 -19.36 1.53
CA ASP A 49 -14.47 -18.07 1.29
C ASP A 49 -15.17 -17.60 2.58
N VAL A 50 -14.65 -16.55 3.21
CA VAL A 50 -15.20 -16.00 4.46
C VAL A 50 -16.66 -15.56 4.31
N VAL A 51 -17.07 -15.12 3.10
CA VAL A 51 -18.46 -14.71 2.84
C VAL A 51 -19.42 -15.91 2.84
N LYS A 52 -18.93 -17.09 2.45
CA LYS A 52 -19.73 -18.32 2.41
C LYS A 52 -19.69 -19.11 3.72
N ASP A 53 -18.60 -18.98 4.47
CA ASP A 53 -18.37 -19.71 5.71
C ASP A 53 -17.86 -18.78 6.82
N PRO A 54 -18.71 -17.86 7.30
CA PRO A 54 -18.33 -16.92 8.38
C PRO A 54 -18.11 -17.62 9.73
N ALA A 55 -18.77 -18.76 9.95
CA ALA A 55 -18.62 -19.53 11.21
C ALA A 55 -17.18 -19.97 11.42
N ARG A 56 -16.52 -20.44 10.36
CA ARG A 56 -15.12 -20.85 10.39
C ARG A 56 -14.16 -19.68 10.70
N LEU A 57 -14.48 -18.48 10.25
CA LEU A 57 -13.70 -17.30 10.61
C LEU A 57 -13.86 -16.94 12.09
N ILE A 58 -15.08 -17.09 12.65
CA ILE A 58 -15.34 -16.87 14.07
C ILE A 58 -14.55 -17.87 14.92
N GLU A 59 -14.58 -19.16 14.58
CA GLU A 59 -13.75 -20.18 15.26
C GLU A 59 -12.25 -19.87 15.20
N LEU A 60 -11.79 -19.40 14.02
CA LEU A 60 -10.37 -19.04 13.84
C LEU A 60 -9.98 -17.82 14.69
N SER A 61 -10.91 -16.88 14.91
CA SER A 61 -10.67 -15.67 15.72
C SER A 61 -10.34 -15.97 17.19
N GLU A 62 -10.68 -17.15 17.70
CA GLU A 62 -10.31 -17.61 19.05
C GLU A 62 -8.80 -17.91 19.19
N LYS A 63 -8.11 -18.12 18.07
CA LYS A 63 -6.72 -18.58 18.01
C LYS A 63 -5.72 -17.50 17.64
N VAL A 64 -6.20 -16.28 17.40
CA VAL A 64 -5.38 -15.16 16.91
C VAL A 64 -5.57 -13.91 17.76
N ASP A 65 -4.55 -13.06 17.80
CA ASP A 65 -4.57 -11.81 18.57
C ASP A 65 -5.24 -10.67 17.80
N ALA A 66 -5.29 -10.76 16.47
CA ALA A 66 -5.93 -9.78 15.60
C ALA A 66 -6.28 -10.37 14.23
N LEU A 67 -7.25 -9.74 13.58
CA LEU A 67 -7.62 -10.00 12.19
C LEU A 67 -7.40 -8.73 11.38
N ILE A 68 -6.77 -8.85 10.20
CA ILE A 68 -6.49 -7.73 9.31
C ILE A 68 -6.95 -8.06 7.89
N PRO A 69 -7.82 -7.24 7.28
CA PRO A 69 -8.13 -7.36 5.86
C PRO A 69 -6.89 -7.05 5.01
N GLY A 70 -6.47 -8.00 4.17
CA GLY A 70 -5.45 -7.85 3.14
C GLY A 70 -6.06 -7.82 1.75
N ASN A 71 -7.27 -7.27 1.62
CA ASN A 71 -8.01 -7.17 0.36
C ASN A 71 -9.03 -6.03 0.41
N GLU A 72 -9.52 -5.62 -0.75
CA GLU A 72 -10.53 -4.56 -0.93
C GLU A 72 -11.88 -5.11 -1.45
N ASN A 73 -12.14 -6.40 -1.26
CA ASN A 73 -13.41 -6.99 -1.67
C ASN A 73 -14.56 -6.50 -0.79
N LEU A 74 -15.47 -5.71 -1.37
CA LEU A 74 -16.54 -5.03 -0.63
C LEU A 74 -17.46 -5.98 0.15
N LYS A 75 -17.74 -7.17 -0.39
CA LYS A 75 -18.57 -8.17 0.32
C LYS A 75 -17.83 -8.75 1.52
N CYS A 76 -16.52 -8.93 1.38
CA CYS A 76 -15.67 -9.38 2.47
C CYS A 76 -15.58 -8.31 3.57
N ILE A 77 -15.31 -7.06 3.20
CA ILE A 77 -15.19 -5.94 4.15
C ILE A 77 -16.53 -5.72 4.89
N ALA A 78 -17.65 -5.70 4.18
CA ALA A 78 -18.98 -5.57 4.81
C ALA A 78 -19.28 -6.71 5.79
N LEU A 79 -18.95 -7.95 5.43
CA LEU A 79 -19.11 -9.08 6.35
C LEU A 79 -18.22 -8.95 7.59
N LEU A 80 -16.97 -8.54 7.43
CA LEU A 80 -16.05 -8.36 8.56
C LEU A 80 -16.59 -7.32 9.54
N GLU A 81 -17.20 -6.26 9.06
CA GLU A 81 -17.88 -5.26 9.88
C GLU A 81 -19.08 -5.87 10.65
N GLU A 82 -19.95 -6.65 9.97
CA GLU A 82 -21.07 -7.32 10.61
C GLU A 82 -20.64 -8.34 11.69
N LEU A 83 -19.45 -8.91 11.53
CA LEU A 83 -18.89 -9.88 12.47
C LEU A 83 -18.08 -9.26 13.61
N GLU A 84 -17.81 -7.97 13.62
CA GLU A 84 -16.88 -7.34 14.58
C GLU A 84 -17.20 -7.66 16.05
N GLU A 85 -18.49 -7.67 16.42
CA GLU A 85 -18.92 -8.02 17.77
C GLU A 85 -18.91 -9.53 18.07
N LYS A 86 -18.91 -10.38 17.04
CA LYS A 86 -18.94 -11.84 17.17
C LYS A 86 -17.56 -12.47 17.21
N LEU A 87 -16.55 -11.74 16.74
CA LEU A 87 -15.16 -12.21 16.73
C LEU A 87 -14.53 -12.11 18.12
N CYS A 88 -13.70 -13.08 18.46
CA CYS A 88 -12.97 -13.13 19.73
C CYS A 88 -11.72 -12.24 19.74
N CYS A 89 -11.28 -11.75 18.58
CA CYS A 89 -10.16 -10.82 18.43
C CYS A 89 -10.59 -9.50 17.78
N PRO A 90 -9.84 -8.39 17.93
CA PRO A 90 -10.12 -7.16 17.23
C PRO A 90 -9.81 -7.28 15.72
N ILE A 91 -10.56 -6.54 14.91
CA ILE A 91 -10.21 -6.28 13.50
C ILE A 91 -9.39 -4.99 13.47
N PHE A 92 -8.18 -5.05 12.92
CA PHE A 92 -7.33 -3.87 12.74
C PHE A 92 -7.70 -3.16 11.44
N PHE A 93 -8.84 -2.50 11.46
CA PHE A 93 -9.40 -1.80 10.30
C PHE A 93 -10.36 -0.70 10.74
N ASP A 94 -10.37 0.41 10.05
CA ASP A 94 -11.30 1.52 10.25
C ASP A 94 -12.36 1.53 9.15
N PHE A 95 -13.51 0.93 9.43
CA PHE A 95 -14.59 0.81 8.45
C PHE A 95 -15.18 2.16 8.03
N GLU A 96 -15.26 3.14 8.96
CA GLU A 96 -15.78 4.48 8.67
C GLU A 96 -14.82 5.26 7.77
N ALA A 97 -13.53 5.28 8.11
CA ALA A 97 -12.51 5.91 7.29
C ALA A 97 -12.44 5.25 5.90
N TYR A 98 -12.56 3.92 5.83
CA TYR A 98 -12.56 3.19 4.56
C TYR A 98 -13.77 3.52 3.70
N ARG A 99 -14.98 3.72 4.26
CA ARG A 99 -16.16 4.16 3.48
C ARG A 99 -15.99 5.52 2.83
N ILE A 100 -15.16 6.39 3.42
CA ILE A 100 -14.81 7.68 2.84
C ILE A 100 -13.73 7.49 1.78
N SER A 101 -12.64 6.81 2.12
CA SER A 101 -11.46 6.70 1.27
C SER A 101 -11.72 5.95 -0.04
N ARG A 102 -12.50 4.87 -0.01
CA ARG A 102 -12.83 4.07 -1.20
C ARG A 102 -13.66 4.78 -2.27
N ASP A 103 -14.29 5.90 -1.94
CA ASP A 103 -15.14 6.69 -2.82
C ASP A 103 -14.50 8.06 -3.03
N LYS A 104 -13.96 8.27 -4.23
CA LYS A 104 -13.20 9.48 -4.56
C LYS A 104 -14.04 10.76 -4.45
N HIS A 105 -15.35 10.71 -4.70
CA HIS A 105 -16.22 11.86 -4.47
C HIS A 105 -16.34 12.18 -2.99
N LYS A 106 -16.57 11.17 -2.14
CA LYS A 106 -16.62 11.37 -0.68
C LYS A 106 -15.29 11.86 -0.13
N SER A 107 -14.16 11.32 -0.66
CA SER A 107 -12.83 11.81 -0.30
C SER A 107 -12.65 13.28 -0.66
N LYS A 108 -13.09 13.74 -1.84
CA LYS A 108 -13.00 15.16 -2.25
C LYS A 108 -13.87 16.07 -1.40
N ASP A 109 -15.09 15.67 -1.09
CA ASP A 109 -15.97 16.39 -0.17
C ASP A 109 -15.33 16.50 1.23
N PHE A 110 -14.71 15.41 1.68
CA PHE A 110 -13.97 15.39 2.95
C PHE A 110 -12.76 16.32 2.91
N PHE A 111 -11.94 16.31 1.85
CA PHE A 111 -10.78 17.20 1.69
C PHE A 111 -11.19 18.66 1.73
N ALA A 112 -12.28 19.03 1.01
CA ALA A 112 -12.83 20.38 1.03
C ALA A 112 -13.27 20.79 2.44
N ARG A 113 -13.94 19.90 3.18
CA ARG A 113 -14.42 20.16 4.54
C ARG A 113 -13.30 20.41 5.52
N VAL A 114 -12.18 19.67 5.43
CA VAL A 114 -11.03 19.84 6.33
C VAL A 114 -10.00 20.84 5.82
N GLY A 115 -10.19 21.38 4.62
CA GLY A 115 -9.37 22.46 4.06
C GLY A 115 -7.97 22.02 3.59
N VAL A 116 -7.79 20.76 3.15
CA VAL A 116 -6.52 20.31 2.57
C VAL A 116 -6.46 20.61 1.07
N PRO A 117 -5.27 20.94 0.53
CA PRO A 117 -5.12 21.24 -0.89
C PRO A 117 -5.33 19.98 -1.74
N THR A 118 -6.15 20.09 -2.78
CA THR A 118 -6.47 19.02 -3.72
C THR A 118 -6.49 19.58 -5.15
N PRO A 119 -6.32 18.76 -6.21
CA PRO A 119 -6.55 19.21 -7.57
C PRO A 119 -7.91 19.87 -7.74
N LEU A 120 -7.99 20.91 -8.56
CA LEU A 120 -9.24 21.62 -8.82
C LEU A 120 -10.22 20.68 -9.54
N ALA A 121 -11.44 20.59 -9.01
CA ALA A 121 -12.52 19.88 -9.69
C ALA A 121 -12.95 20.62 -10.96
N PHE A 122 -13.54 19.91 -11.91
CA PHE A 122 -14.19 20.52 -13.06
C PHE A 122 -15.35 21.44 -12.61
N PRO A 123 -15.54 22.64 -13.23
CA PRO A 123 -14.83 23.16 -14.40
C PRO A 123 -13.45 23.77 -14.06
N SER A 124 -12.43 23.32 -14.79
CA SER A 124 -11.06 23.80 -14.76
C SER A 124 -10.55 23.94 -16.19
N GLU A 125 -9.31 24.40 -16.38
CA GLU A 125 -8.68 24.47 -17.70
C GLU A 125 -7.97 23.15 -18.03
N PRO A 126 -7.90 22.74 -19.32
CA PRO A 126 -7.14 21.56 -19.71
C PRO A 126 -5.62 21.74 -19.45
N PRO A 127 -4.84 20.67 -19.31
CA PRO A 127 -5.26 19.28 -19.40
C PRO A 127 -6.00 18.80 -18.16
N TYR A 128 -6.92 17.84 -18.36
CA TYR A 128 -7.71 17.21 -17.28
C TYR A 128 -7.13 15.84 -16.93
N PHE A 129 -7.20 15.47 -15.65
CA PHE A 129 -7.01 14.10 -15.19
C PHE A 129 -8.39 13.51 -14.89
N VAL A 130 -8.69 12.36 -15.52
CA VAL A 130 -9.97 11.69 -15.35
C VAL A 130 -9.78 10.29 -14.79
N LYS A 131 -10.63 9.89 -13.84
CA LYS A 131 -10.54 8.59 -13.18
C LYS A 131 -11.92 8.10 -12.73
N PRO A 132 -12.17 6.76 -12.69
CA PRO A 132 -13.38 6.21 -12.10
C PRO A 132 -13.47 6.53 -10.60
N ALA A 133 -14.68 6.77 -10.10
CA ALA A 133 -14.90 7.19 -8.71
C ALA A 133 -14.58 6.10 -7.68
N CYS A 134 -14.73 4.82 -8.02
CA CYS A 134 -14.66 3.70 -7.07
C CYS A 134 -13.66 2.59 -7.47
N GLU A 135 -12.78 2.85 -8.43
CA GLU A 135 -11.73 1.89 -8.81
C GLU A 135 -10.41 2.22 -8.13
N SER A 136 -9.61 1.19 -7.83
CA SER A 136 -8.26 1.28 -7.29
C SER A 136 -7.20 0.96 -8.35
N GLY A 137 -5.92 1.26 -8.06
CA GLY A 137 -4.80 0.89 -8.91
C GLY A 137 -4.79 1.53 -10.28
N SER A 138 -5.22 2.78 -10.37
CA SER A 138 -5.18 3.60 -11.60
C SER A 138 -5.95 3.03 -12.81
N VAL A 139 -6.77 2.01 -12.62
CA VAL A 139 -7.57 1.41 -13.70
C VAL A 139 -8.54 2.44 -14.27
N GLY A 140 -8.51 2.63 -15.60
CA GLY A 140 -9.41 3.56 -16.31
C GLY A 140 -9.06 5.04 -16.15
N THR A 141 -7.85 5.38 -15.67
CA THR A 141 -7.38 6.77 -15.61
C THR A 141 -6.85 7.26 -16.94
N ALA A 142 -7.02 8.55 -17.25
CA ALA A 142 -6.48 9.16 -18.46
C ALA A 142 -6.21 10.66 -18.29
N ILE A 143 -5.31 11.20 -19.14
CA ILE A 143 -5.15 12.65 -19.30
C ILE A 143 -5.84 13.07 -20.60
N LEU A 144 -6.72 14.09 -20.50
CA LEU A 144 -7.44 14.66 -21.63
C LEU A 144 -6.97 16.11 -21.88
N TYR A 145 -6.52 16.37 -23.07
CA TYR A 145 -5.97 17.67 -23.47
C TYR A 145 -7.02 18.60 -24.06
N GLU A 146 -8.21 18.08 -24.39
CA GLU A 146 -9.27 18.83 -25.06
C GLU A 146 -10.59 18.69 -24.32
N GLN A 147 -11.31 19.78 -24.15
CA GLN A 147 -12.60 19.80 -23.48
C GLN A 147 -13.68 18.95 -24.20
N GLU A 148 -13.60 18.84 -25.51
CA GLU A 148 -14.52 18.01 -26.31
C GLU A 148 -14.46 16.53 -25.93
N ALA A 149 -13.31 16.04 -25.49
CA ALA A 149 -13.14 14.65 -25.03
C ALA A 149 -13.97 14.32 -23.79
N LEU A 150 -14.28 15.31 -22.96
CA LEU A 150 -15.12 15.12 -21.76
C LEU A 150 -16.55 14.65 -22.08
N LYS A 151 -17.06 14.96 -23.27
CA LYS A 151 -18.42 14.55 -23.70
C LYS A 151 -18.59 13.04 -23.85
N LYS A 152 -17.49 12.31 -23.94
CA LYS A 152 -17.47 10.83 -24.11
C LYS A 152 -17.32 10.09 -22.80
N LEU A 153 -17.14 10.80 -21.68
CA LEU A 153 -16.91 10.17 -20.37
C LEU A 153 -18.21 9.67 -19.76
N GLU A 154 -18.11 8.57 -19.02
CA GLU A 154 -19.19 8.08 -18.19
C GLU A 154 -19.48 9.06 -17.04
N PRO A 155 -20.75 9.23 -16.64
CA PRO A 155 -21.15 10.17 -15.59
C PRO A 155 -20.50 9.92 -14.22
N SER A 156 -20.00 8.70 -13.99
CA SER A 156 -19.32 8.28 -12.76
C SER A 156 -17.85 8.67 -12.68
N MET A 157 -17.31 9.26 -13.75
CA MET A 157 -15.90 9.68 -13.77
C MET A 157 -15.69 10.96 -12.97
N LEU A 158 -14.64 10.96 -12.15
CA LEU A 158 -14.11 12.17 -11.52
C LEU A 158 -13.21 12.89 -12.53
N ILE A 159 -13.45 14.19 -12.68
CA ILE A 159 -12.69 15.08 -13.58
C ILE A 159 -12.02 16.15 -12.74
N GLU A 160 -10.69 16.25 -12.85
CA GLU A 160 -9.85 17.20 -12.09
C GLU A 160 -8.84 17.88 -13.01
N GLU A 161 -8.24 18.99 -12.57
CA GLU A 161 -7.04 19.53 -13.22
C GLU A 161 -5.93 18.49 -13.23
N TYR A 162 -5.19 18.41 -14.33
CA TYR A 162 -3.96 17.64 -14.35
C TYR A 162 -2.87 18.39 -13.59
N VAL A 163 -2.30 17.76 -12.59
CA VAL A 163 -1.18 18.31 -11.81
C VAL A 163 0.10 17.59 -12.19
N GLU A 164 1.07 18.33 -12.71
CA GLU A 164 2.40 17.80 -13.01
C GLU A 164 3.27 17.81 -11.76
N GLY A 165 3.88 16.68 -11.43
CA GLY A 165 4.78 16.55 -10.28
C GLY A 165 5.10 15.11 -9.91
N ASP A 166 5.85 14.96 -8.82
CA ASP A 166 6.15 13.65 -8.25
C ASP A 166 4.96 13.13 -7.44
N VAL A 167 4.62 11.87 -7.62
CA VAL A 167 3.65 11.18 -6.75
C VAL A 167 4.37 10.81 -5.46
N VAL A 168 3.80 11.22 -4.34
CA VAL A 168 4.34 11.00 -3.00
C VAL A 168 3.27 10.39 -2.10
N SER A 169 3.67 9.49 -1.21
CA SER A 169 2.80 8.87 -0.22
C SER A 169 3.34 9.07 1.19
N LEU A 170 2.46 9.03 2.18
CA LEU A 170 2.79 9.19 3.59
C LEU A 170 1.86 8.34 4.45
N GLU A 171 2.42 7.40 5.20
CA GLU A 171 1.67 6.55 6.10
C GLU A 171 1.42 7.22 7.44
N ILE A 172 0.19 7.07 7.93
CA ILE A 172 -0.24 7.52 9.25
C ILE A 172 -1.04 6.42 9.95
N VAL A 173 -0.75 6.20 11.23
CA VAL A 173 -1.48 5.26 12.10
C VAL A 173 -2.16 6.06 13.19
N GLY A 174 -3.45 5.78 13.44
CA GLY A 174 -4.25 6.43 14.47
C GLY A 174 -4.84 5.44 15.46
N ASP A 175 -5.10 5.89 16.71
CA ASP A 175 -5.84 5.16 17.75
C ASP A 175 -7.23 5.77 18.02
N GLY A 176 -7.68 6.69 17.13
CA GLY A 176 -8.90 7.48 17.25
C GLY A 176 -8.68 8.85 17.90
N SER A 177 -7.56 9.07 18.59
CA SER A 177 -7.26 10.31 19.32
C SER A 177 -5.83 10.81 19.09
N HIS A 178 -4.90 9.90 18.97
CA HIS A 178 -3.49 10.20 18.71
C HIS A 178 -3.06 9.60 17.37
N PHE A 179 -2.11 10.25 16.72
CA PHE A 179 -1.71 9.90 15.36
C PHE A 179 -0.18 9.86 15.24
N ALA A 180 0.33 8.75 14.73
CA ALA A 180 1.73 8.57 14.39
C ALA A 180 1.91 8.77 12.88
N VAL A 181 2.42 9.92 12.48
CA VAL A 181 2.83 10.20 11.10
C VAL A 181 4.20 9.59 10.87
N VAL A 182 4.33 8.67 9.91
CA VAL A 182 5.52 7.84 9.83
C VAL A 182 6.55 8.37 8.83
N LYS A 183 6.46 8.05 7.55
CA LYS A 183 7.53 8.35 6.60
C LYS A 183 6.96 8.69 5.24
N GLU A 184 7.54 9.68 4.62
CA GLU A 184 7.27 10.07 3.25
C GLU A 184 8.03 9.16 2.28
N THR A 185 7.34 8.74 1.22
CA THR A 185 7.88 7.93 0.13
C THR A 185 7.56 8.54 -1.23
N LYS A 186 8.43 8.31 -2.21
CA LYS A 186 8.17 8.60 -3.62
C LYS A 186 7.65 7.34 -4.28
N VAL A 187 6.50 7.47 -4.92
CA VAL A 187 5.87 6.44 -5.72
C VAL A 187 6.24 6.68 -7.18
N HIS A 188 7.00 5.75 -7.76
CA HIS A 188 7.37 5.83 -9.18
C HIS A 188 6.36 5.02 -9.99
N ILE A 189 5.64 5.72 -10.84
CA ILE A 189 4.58 5.15 -11.67
C ILE A 189 5.09 4.79 -13.07
N ASP A 190 4.57 3.72 -13.63
CA ASP A 190 4.77 3.33 -15.01
C ASP A 190 3.88 4.14 -15.98
N PRO A 191 3.96 3.95 -17.31
CA PRO A 191 3.11 4.65 -18.27
C PRO A 191 1.60 4.41 -18.11
N THR A 192 1.21 3.36 -17.39
CA THR A 192 -0.19 3.05 -17.05
C THR A 192 -0.63 3.65 -15.72
N TYR A 193 0.22 4.46 -15.08
CA TYR A 193 0.05 5.04 -13.74
C TYR A 193 0.07 4.02 -12.61
N ASP A 194 0.55 2.79 -12.85
CA ASP A 194 0.70 1.77 -11.83
C ASP A 194 2.07 1.90 -11.13
N CYS A 195 2.12 1.63 -9.83
CA CYS A 195 3.35 1.75 -9.05
C CYS A 195 4.32 0.60 -9.35
N HIS A 196 5.51 0.93 -9.87
CA HIS A 196 6.56 -0.05 -10.15
C HIS A 196 7.74 0.04 -9.17
N LYS A 197 7.94 1.19 -8.53
CA LYS A 197 9.04 1.40 -7.59
C LYS A 197 8.67 2.40 -6.51
N VAL A 198 9.14 2.15 -5.27
CA VAL A 198 9.00 3.05 -4.13
C VAL A 198 10.36 3.33 -3.50
N THR A 199 10.61 4.59 -3.14
CA THR A 199 11.84 5.04 -2.46
C THR A 199 11.49 6.01 -1.33
N PRO A 200 12.29 6.11 -0.24
CA PRO A 200 12.03 7.05 0.84
C PRO A 200 12.34 8.49 0.44
N LEU A 201 11.62 9.43 1.01
CA LEU A 201 11.85 10.86 0.87
C LEU A 201 12.29 11.51 2.18
N PRO A 202 12.98 12.66 2.12
CA PRO A 202 13.15 13.52 3.29
C PRO A 202 11.80 13.97 3.86
N SER A 203 11.77 14.23 5.18
CA SER A 203 10.55 14.67 5.85
C SER A 203 10.09 16.04 5.32
N ASP A 204 8.78 16.14 5.03
CA ASP A 204 8.12 17.35 4.55
C ASP A 204 7.08 17.82 5.59
N ARG A 205 7.35 18.98 6.20
CA ARG A 205 6.50 19.53 7.28
C ARG A 205 5.07 19.80 6.81
N GLU A 206 4.89 20.28 5.60
CA GLU A 206 3.55 20.57 5.03
C GLU A 206 2.78 19.29 4.84
N PHE A 207 3.41 18.27 4.23
CA PHE A 207 2.75 16.98 3.99
C PHE A 207 2.37 16.28 5.29
N ARG A 208 3.24 16.30 6.29
CA ARG A 208 2.94 15.76 7.63
C ARG A 208 1.77 16.47 8.29
N GLN A 209 1.65 17.80 8.14
CA GLN A 209 0.52 18.55 8.66
C GLN A 209 -0.79 18.20 7.93
N ILE A 210 -0.76 18.06 6.61
CA ILE A 210 -1.89 17.60 5.80
C ILE A 210 -2.38 16.23 6.28
N ALA A 211 -1.46 15.26 6.41
CA ALA A 211 -1.80 13.90 6.88
C ALA A 211 -2.44 13.91 8.27
N ARG A 212 -1.91 14.72 9.21
CA ARG A 212 -2.53 14.90 10.54
C ARG A 212 -3.93 15.48 10.45
N THR A 213 -4.14 16.52 9.65
CA THR A 213 -5.45 17.15 9.46
C THR A 213 -6.48 16.14 8.95
N LEU A 214 -6.08 15.30 7.99
CA LEU A 214 -6.92 14.23 7.46
C LEU A 214 -7.25 13.18 8.53
N ALA A 215 -6.24 12.67 9.22
CA ALA A 215 -6.43 11.66 10.27
C ALA A 215 -7.29 12.18 11.43
N GLN A 216 -7.10 13.44 11.85
CA GLN A 216 -7.94 14.09 12.86
C GLN A 216 -9.39 14.23 12.40
N GLY A 217 -9.60 14.67 11.15
CA GLY A 217 -10.95 14.82 10.58
C GLY A 217 -11.71 13.52 10.41
N LEU A 218 -10.99 12.39 10.29
CA LEU A 218 -11.55 11.03 10.25
C LEU A 218 -11.67 10.38 11.64
N PHE A 219 -11.05 10.93 12.68
CA PHE A 219 -10.84 10.24 13.96
C PHE A 219 -10.20 8.87 13.75
N LEU A 220 -9.23 8.80 12.84
CA LEU A 220 -8.64 7.58 12.31
C LEU A 220 -8.27 6.59 13.41
N LYS A 221 -8.80 5.37 13.32
CA LYS A 221 -8.47 4.24 14.18
C LYS A 221 -7.98 3.05 13.35
N GLY A 222 -6.76 3.11 12.91
CA GLY A 222 -6.16 2.16 11.98
C GLY A 222 -4.99 2.77 11.25
N ILE A 223 -4.72 2.30 10.06
CA ILE A 223 -3.70 2.82 9.16
C ILE A 223 -4.34 3.47 7.93
N MET A 224 -3.73 4.52 7.46
CA MET A 224 -4.09 5.19 6.22
C MET A 224 -2.80 5.67 5.53
N ASP A 225 -2.73 5.52 4.22
CA ASP A 225 -1.79 6.27 3.40
C ASP A 225 -2.48 7.48 2.79
N VAL A 226 -1.70 8.54 2.61
CA VAL A 226 -2.11 9.80 1.98
C VAL A 226 -1.27 9.97 0.73
N GLU A 227 -1.89 9.97 -0.43
CA GLU A 227 -1.21 10.21 -1.69
C GLU A 227 -1.40 11.65 -2.15
N ALA A 228 -0.29 12.25 -2.60
CA ALA A 228 -0.30 13.60 -3.12
C ALA A 228 0.63 13.73 -4.34
N ILE A 229 0.37 14.75 -5.16
CA ILE A 229 1.34 15.20 -6.18
C ILE A 229 2.09 16.41 -5.62
N LYS A 230 3.43 16.30 -5.60
CA LYS A 230 4.33 17.40 -5.25
C LYS A 230 4.75 18.11 -6.53
N GLY A 231 3.98 19.13 -6.89
CA GLY A 231 4.19 19.93 -8.09
C GLY A 231 4.85 21.30 -7.78
N LYS A 232 5.04 22.09 -8.82
CA LYS A 232 5.61 23.46 -8.71
C LYS A 232 4.79 24.40 -7.82
N LYS A 233 3.48 24.16 -7.67
CA LYS A 233 2.55 24.97 -6.85
C LYS A 233 2.31 24.38 -5.46
N GLY A 234 3.15 23.48 -4.98
CA GLY A 234 3.01 22.79 -3.70
C GLY A 234 2.37 21.41 -3.80
N LEU A 235 1.92 20.91 -2.66
CA LEU A 235 1.28 19.59 -2.55
C LEU A 235 -0.21 19.65 -2.91
N LYS A 236 -0.68 18.63 -3.61
CA LYS A 236 -2.10 18.41 -3.91
C LYS A 236 -2.49 16.99 -3.56
N VAL A 237 -3.31 16.78 -2.55
CA VAL A 237 -3.79 15.45 -2.15
C VAL A 237 -4.69 14.89 -3.25
N ILE A 238 -4.32 13.73 -3.77
CA ILE A 238 -5.06 13.06 -4.86
C ILE A 238 -5.94 11.94 -4.35
N GLU A 239 -5.52 11.26 -3.27
CA GLU A 239 -6.22 10.11 -2.69
C GLU A 239 -5.83 9.90 -1.22
N ILE A 240 -6.68 9.21 -0.48
CA ILE A 240 -6.36 8.58 0.81
C ILE A 240 -6.86 7.15 0.75
N ASP A 241 -6.15 6.23 1.38
CA ASP A 241 -6.56 4.84 1.48
C ASP A 241 -6.50 4.36 2.93
N ALA A 242 -7.66 4.23 3.58
CA ALA A 242 -7.77 3.81 4.97
C ALA A 242 -7.73 2.27 5.09
N ARG A 243 -6.66 1.67 4.59
CA ARG A 243 -6.38 0.23 4.64
C ARG A 243 -4.87 0.02 4.71
N PHE A 244 -4.44 -1.23 4.93
CA PHE A 244 -3.01 -1.51 4.90
C PHE A 244 -2.46 -1.34 3.47
N PRO A 245 -1.46 -0.47 3.26
CA PRO A 245 -0.95 -0.18 1.91
C PRO A 245 -0.12 -1.34 1.33
N SER A 246 0.12 -1.31 0.03
CA SER A 246 1.10 -2.14 -0.67
C SER A 246 2.40 -1.36 -0.90
N GLN A 247 3.55 -2.06 -0.94
CA GLN A 247 4.90 -1.56 -1.27
C GLN A 247 5.51 -0.55 -0.28
N THR A 248 4.78 0.51 0.09
CA THR A 248 5.28 1.58 0.97
C THR A 248 5.63 1.07 2.37
N PRO A 249 4.90 0.12 3.03
CA PRO A 249 5.24 -0.38 4.35
C PRO A 249 6.63 -1.02 4.45
N THR A 250 7.03 -1.76 3.43
CA THR A 250 8.37 -2.38 3.35
C THR A 250 9.45 -1.30 3.25
N VAL A 251 9.24 -0.26 2.44
CA VAL A 251 10.18 0.88 2.33
C VAL A 251 10.26 1.64 3.65
N VAL A 252 9.14 1.91 4.30
CA VAL A 252 9.09 2.54 5.63
C VAL A 252 9.89 1.73 6.64
N TYR A 253 9.68 0.42 6.72
CA TYR A 253 10.41 -0.45 7.64
C TYR A 253 11.91 -0.40 7.41
N HIS A 254 12.38 -0.56 6.18
CA HIS A 254 13.79 -0.61 5.87
C HIS A 254 14.48 0.75 5.98
N SER A 255 13.77 1.85 5.75
CA SER A 255 14.34 3.19 5.85
C SER A 255 14.33 3.76 7.27
N THR A 256 13.40 3.35 8.12
CA THR A 256 13.19 3.94 9.45
C THR A 256 13.36 2.98 10.62
N GLY A 257 13.25 1.68 10.39
CA GLY A 257 13.13 0.65 11.43
C GLY A 257 11.74 0.55 12.06
N ILE A 258 10.76 1.33 11.61
CA ILE A 258 9.40 1.30 12.12
C ILE A 258 8.60 0.23 11.39
N ASN A 259 8.03 -0.70 12.15
CA ASN A 259 7.13 -1.71 11.63
C ASN A 259 5.68 -1.25 11.81
N LEU A 260 5.00 -0.98 10.69
CA LEU A 260 3.62 -0.47 10.68
C LEU A 260 2.62 -1.46 11.29
N LEU A 261 2.86 -2.77 11.18
CA LEU A 261 2.03 -3.78 11.83
C LEU A 261 2.16 -3.72 13.36
N GLU A 262 3.38 -3.50 13.90
CA GLU A 262 3.56 -3.29 15.33
C GLU A 262 2.92 -1.99 15.82
N LEU A 263 2.92 -0.93 15.00
CA LEU A 263 2.18 0.31 15.31
C LEU A 263 0.67 0.06 15.36
N LEU A 264 0.12 -0.73 14.44
CA LEU A 264 -1.29 -1.12 14.48
C LEU A 264 -1.63 -1.89 15.75
N PHE A 265 -0.81 -2.85 16.18
CA PHE A 265 -1.02 -3.52 17.46
C PHE A 265 -1.08 -2.51 18.62
N LYS A 266 -0.19 -1.51 18.63
CA LYS A 266 -0.20 -0.45 19.67
C LYS A 266 -1.47 0.41 19.60
N ALA A 267 -1.94 0.75 18.39
CA ALA A 267 -3.16 1.53 18.18
C ALA A 267 -4.41 0.83 18.75
N PHE A 268 -4.49 -0.48 18.57
CA PHE A 268 -5.65 -1.26 19.01
C PHE A 268 -5.55 -1.82 20.45
N GLU A 269 -4.36 -1.86 21.05
CA GLU A 269 -4.19 -2.27 22.47
C GLU A 269 -4.98 -1.39 23.46
N ASN A 270 -5.35 -0.20 23.10
CA ASN A 270 -6.09 0.79 23.91
C ASN A 270 -7.59 0.88 23.59
N GLY A 271 -8.12 0.00 22.74
CA GLY A 271 -9.53 -0.01 22.34
C GLY A 271 -10.49 -0.48 23.44
N PRO A 272 -11.84 -0.21 23.31
CA PRO A 272 -12.85 -0.50 24.32
C PRO A 272 -12.94 -1.98 24.74
N LYS A 273 -12.60 -2.92 23.88
CA LYS A 273 -12.57 -4.36 24.22
C LYS A 273 -11.42 -4.70 25.18
N ALA A 274 -10.30 -4.00 25.12
CA ALA A 274 -9.17 -4.18 26.04
C ALA A 274 -9.47 -3.68 27.46
N GLU A 275 -10.45 -2.80 27.63
CA GLU A 275 -10.88 -2.31 28.96
C GLU A 275 -11.79 -3.29 29.68
N LYS A 276 -12.53 -4.15 28.97
CA LYS A 276 -13.42 -5.16 29.58
C LYS A 276 -12.65 -6.34 30.22
N GLU A 277 -11.46 -6.65 29.72
CA GLU A 277 -10.66 -7.80 30.20
C GLU A 277 -9.71 -7.47 31.35
N LYS A 278 -9.42 -6.20 31.60
CA LYS A 278 -8.47 -5.76 32.65
C LYS A 278 -9.22 -4.97 33.72
N GLY A 279 -9.65 -5.69 34.77
CA GLY A 279 -10.24 -5.06 35.98
C GLY A 279 -9.41 -3.89 36.45
N ALA A 280 -10.08 -2.79 36.72
CA ALA A 280 -9.83 -1.55 37.47
C ALA A 280 -8.41 -1.23 38.02
N ALA A 281 -7.34 -1.47 37.29
CA ALA A 281 -6.06 -0.82 37.55
C ALA A 281 -5.87 0.30 36.51
N LYS A 282 -6.21 1.54 36.88
CA LYS A 282 -5.92 2.75 36.11
C LYS A 282 -4.40 2.98 36.00
N MET A 283 -3.73 2.20 35.16
CA MET A 283 -2.49 2.68 34.58
C MET A 283 -2.90 3.56 33.40
N GLN A 284 -2.52 4.83 33.39
CA GLN A 284 -2.58 5.70 32.22
C GLN A 284 -1.77 5.03 31.10
N LYS A 285 -2.45 4.30 30.23
CA LYS A 285 -1.82 3.74 29.03
C LYS A 285 -1.50 4.91 28.12
N LYS A 286 -0.22 5.06 27.79
CA LYS A 286 0.22 6.02 26.77
C LYS A 286 -0.40 5.59 25.44
N GLY A 287 -1.27 6.42 24.85
CA GLY A 287 -1.75 6.28 23.48
C GLY A 287 -0.59 6.27 22.47
N LEU A 288 -0.90 6.18 21.21
CA LEU A 288 0.10 6.33 20.15
C LEU A 288 0.90 7.62 20.37
N GLN A 289 2.22 7.51 20.28
CA GLN A 289 3.10 8.68 20.43
C GLN A 289 3.49 9.20 19.05
N GLU A 290 3.65 10.52 18.96
CA GLU A 290 4.25 11.12 17.77
C GLU A 290 5.66 10.58 17.56
N ILE A 291 6.01 10.24 16.33
CA ILE A 291 7.34 9.79 15.96
C ILE A 291 8.23 11.04 15.80
N VAL A 292 9.05 11.29 16.80
CA VAL A 292 9.97 12.45 16.84
C VAL A 292 11.30 12.11 16.18
N ALA A 293 11.72 10.84 16.24
CA ALA A 293 12.95 10.34 15.63
C ALA A 293 12.75 8.89 15.18
N PHE A 294 13.42 8.52 14.11
CA PHE A 294 13.41 7.15 13.62
C PHE A 294 14.48 6.31 14.33
N PRO A 295 14.18 5.02 14.64
CA PRO A 295 15.18 4.09 15.17
C PRO A 295 16.40 3.89 14.26
N LYS A 296 16.21 4.14 12.96
CA LYS A 296 17.20 3.94 11.91
C LYS A 296 16.98 5.00 10.82
N GLU A 297 18.06 5.40 10.16
CA GLU A 297 17.99 6.14 8.92
C GLU A 297 18.74 5.36 7.85
N ALA A 298 18.03 5.01 6.78
CA ALA A 298 18.56 4.25 5.66
C ALA A 298 17.81 4.60 4.37
N TYR A 299 18.37 4.25 3.24
CA TYR A 299 17.70 4.31 1.94
C TYR A 299 17.25 2.92 1.53
N CYS A 300 16.02 2.81 1.05
CA CYS A 300 15.42 1.56 0.57
C CYS A 300 14.88 1.77 -0.84
N ILE A 301 15.07 0.77 -1.71
CA ILE A 301 14.41 0.68 -3.00
C ILE A 301 13.57 -0.59 -2.99
N PHE A 302 12.29 -0.44 -3.25
CA PHE A 302 11.35 -1.52 -3.51
C PHE A 302 10.92 -1.40 -4.97
N GLU A 303 11.17 -2.43 -5.80
CA GLU A 303 10.98 -2.34 -7.25
C GLU A 303 10.43 -3.64 -7.83
N HIS A 304 9.45 -3.53 -8.74
CA HIS A 304 8.94 -4.65 -9.52
C HIS A 304 9.50 -4.66 -10.93
N LEU A 305 9.99 -5.81 -11.36
CA LEU A 305 10.57 -6.04 -12.67
C LEU A 305 9.99 -7.31 -13.29
N MET A 306 9.64 -7.25 -14.56
CA MET A 306 9.18 -8.38 -15.34
C MET A 306 10.26 -8.84 -16.32
N LEU A 307 10.38 -10.15 -16.50
CA LEU A 307 11.25 -10.71 -17.52
C LEU A 307 10.57 -10.66 -18.90
N ASP A 308 11.08 -9.81 -19.79
CA ASP A 308 10.81 -9.90 -21.22
C ASP A 308 11.70 -11.01 -21.81
N LYS A 309 11.08 -12.17 -22.09
CA LYS A 309 11.78 -13.35 -22.60
C LYS A 309 12.24 -13.19 -24.04
N GLU A 310 11.57 -12.38 -24.84
CA GLU A 310 11.91 -12.18 -26.25
C GLU A 310 13.17 -11.34 -26.38
N ASN A 311 13.23 -10.23 -25.64
CA ASN A 311 14.37 -9.33 -25.65
C ASN A 311 15.46 -9.71 -24.64
N ARG A 312 15.17 -10.66 -23.74
CA ARG A 312 16.08 -11.11 -22.66
C ARG A 312 16.55 -9.96 -21.78
N ILE A 313 15.61 -9.12 -21.37
CA ILE A 313 15.81 -7.94 -20.51
C ILE A 313 14.81 -7.94 -19.37
N LEU A 314 15.07 -7.12 -18.35
CA LEU A 314 14.10 -6.79 -17.32
C LEU A 314 13.40 -5.47 -17.67
N VAL A 315 12.09 -5.42 -17.48
CA VAL A 315 11.28 -4.21 -17.68
C VAL A 315 10.58 -3.86 -16.37
N PRO A 316 10.60 -2.58 -15.94
CA PRO A 316 9.79 -2.15 -14.81
C PRO A 316 8.31 -2.39 -15.09
N VAL A 317 7.58 -2.90 -14.10
CA VAL A 317 6.14 -3.16 -14.21
C VAL A 317 5.43 -2.78 -12.93
N GLY A 318 4.20 -2.33 -13.07
CA GLY A 318 3.33 -2.04 -11.93
C GLY A 318 2.97 -3.30 -11.13
N GLU A 319 2.53 -3.09 -9.90
CA GLU A 319 2.21 -4.17 -8.96
C GLU A 319 1.06 -5.08 -9.45
N HIS A 320 0.20 -4.60 -10.34
CA HIS A 320 -0.92 -5.39 -10.86
C HIS A 320 -0.44 -6.60 -11.65
N VAL A 321 0.68 -6.49 -12.36
CA VAL A 321 1.28 -7.61 -13.09
C VAL A 321 1.70 -8.71 -12.12
N LEU A 322 2.28 -8.35 -10.97
CA LEU A 322 2.61 -9.29 -9.92
C LEU A 322 1.34 -9.96 -9.35
N SER A 323 0.24 -9.23 -9.21
CA SER A 323 -1.01 -9.76 -8.66
C SER A 323 -1.63 -10.90 -9.48
N GLU A 324 -1.23 -11.06 -10.76
CA GLU A 324 -1.63 -12.16 -11.63
C GLU A 324 -0.81 -13.45 -11.42
N SER A 325 0.26 -13.39 -10.63
CA SER A 325 1.09 -14.56 -10.33
C SER A 325 0.30 -15.59 -9.50
N SER A 326 0.56 -16.88 -9.77
CA SER A 326 -0.07 -18.00 -9.04
C SER A 326 0.75 -18.47 -7.85
N GLU A 327 2.00 -18.03 -7.76
CA GLU A 327 2.94 -18.33 -6.67
C GLU A 327 3.91 -17.16 -6.53
N TYR A 328 4.20 -16.80 -5.29
CA TYR A 328 5.13 -15.73 -4.98
C TYR A 328 5.95 -16.10 -3.74
N GLY A 329 7.25 -16.08 -3.86
CA GLY A 329 8.12 -16.50 -2.78
C GLY A 329 9.49 -15.88 -2.85
N LYS A 330 10.22 -16.01 -1.76
CA LYS A 330 11.59 -15.52 -1.68
C LYS A 330 12.52 -16.35 -2.58
N TYR A 331 13.16 -15.68 -3.52
CA TYR A 331 14.11 -16.26 -4.46
C TYR A 331 15.55 -16.16 -3.95
N TYR A 332 15.92 -14.99 -3.40
CA TYR A 332 17.26 -14.72 -2.90
C TYR A 332 17.21 -13.82 -1.67
N ALA A 333 18.14 -13.97 -0.74
CA ALA A 333 18.28 -13.07 0.39
C ALA A 333 19.70 -13.03 0.91
N GLU A 334 20.21 -11.83 1.12
CA GLU A 334 21.39 -11.50 1.88
C GLU A 334 21.16 -10.18 2.64
N GLU A 335 22.11 -9.74 3.44
CA GLU A 335 22.01 -8.46 4.12
C GLU A 335 21.99 -7.32 3.09
N GLY A 336 20.97 -6.47 3.15
CA GLY A 336 20.79 -5.33 2.24
C GLY A 336 20.10 -5.67 0.92
N LEU A 337 19.77 -6.95 0.64
CA LEU A 337 19.13 -7.36 -0.61
C LEU A 337 18.22 -8.57 -0.41
N GLU A 338 16.95 -8.43 -0.74
CA GLU A 338 16.01 -9.54 -0.89
C GLU A 338 15.39 -9.49 -2.30
N ILE A 339 15.24 -10.66 -2.93
CA ILE A 339 14.57 -10.82 -4.22
C ILE A 339 13.44 -11.82 -4.02
N PHE A 340 12.24 -11.43 -4.45
CA PHE A 340 11.09 -12.32 -4.54
C PHE A 340 10.77 -12.59 -6.00
N LEU A 341 10.22 -13.76 -6.26
CA LEU A 341 9.84 -14.23 -7.60
C LEU A 341 8.36 -14.58 -7.63
N GLY A 342 7.63 -13.94 -8.52
CA GLY A 342 6.27 -14.28 -8.90
C GLY A 342 6.27 -15.18 -10.14
N LEU A 343 5.66 -16.35 -10.00
CA LEU A 343 5.48 -17.33 -11.06
C LEU A 343 4.07 -17.24 -11.63
N GLY A 344 3.96 -17.02 -12.94
CA GLY A 344 2.67 -16.92 -13.62
C GLY A 344 2.87 -17.06 -15.13
N LYS A 345 2.01 -16.39 -15.90
CA LYS A 345 2.21 -16.24 -17.36
C LYS A 345 3.53 -15.55 -17.65
N GLN A 346 3.90 -14.62 -16.79
CA GLN A 346 5.15 -13.89 -16.81
C GLN A 346 5.93 -14.16 -15.52
N LEU A 347 7.24 -13.96 -15.55
CA LEU A 347 8.07 -13.96 -14.36
C LEU A 347 8.23 -12.52 -13.88
N VAL A 348 7.82 -12.28 -12.66
CA VAL A 348 7.92 -10.95 -12.03
C VAL A 348 8.82 -11.05 -10.82
N PHE A 349 9.79 -10.16 -10.73
CA PHE A 349 10.69 -10.05 -9.59
C PHE A 349 10.34 -8.83 -8.77
N THR A 350 10.41 -8.97 -7.45
CA THR A 350 10.42 -7.82 -6.54
C THR A 350 11.79 -7.73 -5.92
N LEU A 351 12.49 -6.64 -6.19
CA LEU A 351 13.75 -6.30 -5.53
C LEU A 351 13.46 -5.41 -4.33
N ILE A 352 13.98 -5.80 -3.17
CA ILE A 352 13.97 -5.00 -1.95
C ILE A 352 15.42 -4.82 -1.54
N VAL A 353 15.95 -3.63 -1.69
CA VAL A 353 17.34 -3.31 -1.31
C VAL A 353 17.34 -2.18 -0.29
N TRP A 354 18.28 -2.24 0.66
CA TRP A 354 18.43 -1.20 1.66
C TRP A 354 19.90 -1.05 2.09
N ALA A 355 20.31 0.19 2.28
CA ALA A 355 21.66 0.53 2.73
C ALA A 355 21.64 1.86 3.50
N PRO A 356 22.68 2.21 4.25
CA PRO A 356 22.74 3.46 5.00
C PRO A 356 22.52 4.73 4.15
N VAL A 357 22.92 4.73 2.88
CA VAL A 357 22.81 5.85 1.95
C VAL A 357 22.34 5.40 0.57
N GLN A 358 21.82 6.34 -0.23
CA GLN A 358 21.26 6.08 -1.55
C GLN A 358 22.27 5.39 -2.49
N ASP A 359 23.48 5.90 -2.62
CA ASP A 359 24.50 5.33 -3.53
C ASP A 359 24.82 3.87 -3.21
N ALA A 360 24.79 3.50 -1.92
CA ALA A 360 25.02 2.12 -1.52
C ALA A 360 23.79 1.24 -1.81
N ALA A 361 22.56 1.77 -1.70
CA ALA A 361 21.36 1.05 -2.09
C ALA A 361 21.28 0.84 -3.61
N GLU A 362 21.66 1.84 -4.41
CA GLU A 362 21.74 1.67 -5.88
C GLU A 362 22.77 0.62 -6.28
N LYS A 363 23.94 0.57 -5.63
CA LYS A 363 24.93 -0.52 -5.86
C LYS A 363 24.37 -1.89 -5.46
N ALA A 364 23.63 -1.99 -4.38
CA ALA A 364 22.96 -3.23 -3.99
C ALA A 364 21.87 -3.63 -5.01
N ARG A 365 21.16 -2.66 -5.57
CA ARG A 365 20.21 -2.86 -6.67
C ARG A 365 20.91 -3.40 -7.92
N GLU A 366 22.00 -2.79 -8.35
CA GLU A 366 22.81 -3.25 -9.49
C GLU A 366 23.26 -4.70 -9.28
N LYS A 367 23.77 -5.05 -8.07
CA LYS A 367 24.11 -6.41 -7.72
C LYS A 367 22.94 -7.38 -7.85
N GLY A 368 21.74 -7.00 -7.39
CA GLY A 368 20.51 -7.78 -7.55
C GLY A 368 20.16 -8.03 -9.02
N LEU A 369 20.27 -6.99 -9.85
CA LEU A 369 20.06 -7.09 -11.30
C LEU A 369 21.09 -8.02 -11.97
N GLU A 370 22.36 -7.94 -11.58
CA GLU A 370 23.41 -8.83 -12.09
C GLU A 370 23.15 -10.30 -11.72
N LEU A 371 22.69 -10.57 -10.49
CA LEU A 371 22.29 -11.91 -10.07
C LEU A 371 21.15 -12.45 -10.94
N LEU A 372 20.14 -11.64 -11.22
CA LEU A 372 19.04 -12.03 -12.11
C LEU A 372 19.52 -12.21 -13.56
N ALA A 373 20.37 -11.32 -14.06
CA ALA A 373 20.94 -11.44 -15.41
C ALA A 373 21.68 -12.75 -15.60
N LYS A 374 22.50 -13.13 -14.62
CA LYS A 374 23.24 -14.39 -14.65
C LYS A 374 22.32 -15.59 -14.54
N ALA A 375 21.33 -15.55 -13.65
CA ALA A 375 20.43 -16.67 -13.41
C ALA A 375 19.50 -16.96 -14.59
N PHE A 376 19.08 -15.93 -15.33
CA PHE A 376 18.14 -16.02 -16.44
C PHE A 376 18.77 -15.78 -17.82
N ASP A 377 20.11 -15.74 -17.87
CA ASP A 377 20.90 -15.54 -19.10
C ASP A 377 20.45 -14.34 -19.92
N LEU A 378 20.36 -13.17 -19.28
CA LEU A 378 19.86 -11.93 -19.88
C LEU A 378 20.97 -11.17 -20.62
N ASN A 379 20.56 -10.32 -21.56
CA ASN A 379 21.47 -9.45 -22.29
C ASN A 379 22.10 -8.41 -21.33
N ARG A 380 23.42 -8.32 -21.32
CA ARG A 380 24.19 -7.38 -20.48
C ARG A 380 24.50 -6.10 -21.26
N SER A 381 23.51 -5.39 -21.77
CA SER A 381 23.75 -4.02 -22.23
C SER A 381 23.62 -3.03 -21.06
N SER A 382 24.15 -1.82 -21.19
CA SER A 382 23.94 -0.72 -20.25
C SER A 382 22.46 -0.40 -20.02
N ASP A 383 21.59 -0.88 -20.91
CA ASP A 383 20.13 -0.70 -20.92
C ASP A 383 19.41 -1.99 -20.50
N PHE A 384 20.03 -2.76 -19.67
CA PHE A 384 19.55 -4.03 -19.13
C PHE A 384 18.22 -3.95 -18.40
N VAL A 385 17.94 -2.82 -17.75
CA VAL A 385 16.62 -2.37 -17.32
C VAL A 385 16.23 -1.22 -18.22
N LEU A 386 15.19 -1.39 -19.05
CA LEU A 386 14.63 -0.27 -19.79
C LEU A 386 14.22 0.80 -18.79
N GLU A 387 14.88 1.97 -18.85
CA GLU A 387 14.28 3.14 -18.23
C GLU A 387 12.95 3.40 -18.91
N LEU A 388 11.90 3.56 -18.11
CA LEU A 388 10.59 3.93 -18.65
C LEU A 388 10.76 5.27 -19.37
N GLY A 389 10.83 5.21 -20.69
CA GLY A 389 10.92 6.40 -21.54
C GLY A 389 9.76 7.33 -21.27
N GLN A 390 9.93 8.59 -21.66
CA GLN A 390 8.91 9.64 -21.53
C GLN A 390 7.52 9.11 -21.89
N LYS A 391 6.54 9.46 -21.06
CA LYS A 391 5.13 9.09 -21.13
C LYS A 391 4.64 8.95 -22.58
N PRO A 392 4.12 7.79 -23.01
CA PRO A 392 3.47 7.73 -24.31
C PRO A 392 2.31 8.73 -24.28
N GLU A 393 2.26 9.62 -25.24
CA GLU A 393 1.02 10.32 -25.58
C GLU A 393 -0.02 9.24 -25.87
N ILE A 394 -0.91 8.97 -24.93
CA ILE A 394 -2.05 8.10 -25.17
C ILE A 394 -2.94 8.86 -26.15
N LYS A 395 -2.71 8.63 -27.43
CA LYS A 395 -3.69 9.00 -28.45
C LYS A 395 -4.96 8.25 -28.09
N ALA A 396 -6.00 9.00 -27.74
CA ALA A 396 -7.31 8.49 -27.43
C ALA A 396 -7.81 7.59 -28.60
N GLY A 397 -7.55 6.31 -28.47
CA GLY A 397 -8.16 5.26 -29.24
C GLY A 397 -9.22 4.64 -28.35
N ILE A 398 -10.40 5.19 -28.38
CA ILE A 398 -11.64 4.56 -27.91
C ILE A 398 -12.31 3.95 -29.13
#